data_3e5ee18ac5a41bb2a46c94f093e3a907
#
_entry.id   3e5ee18ac5a41bb2a46c94f093e3a907
#
_cell.length_a   1.000
_cell.length_b   1.000
_cell.length_c   1.000
_cell.angle_alpha   90.00
_cell.angle_beta   90.00
_cell.angle_gamma   90.00
#
_symmetry.space_group_name_H-M   'P 1'
#
loop_
_entity.id
_entity.type
_entity.pdbx_description
1 polymer ?
#
loop_
_entity_poly.entity_id
_entity_poly.type
_entity_poly.pdbx_seq_one_letter_code
_entity_poly.pdbx_strand_id
1 'polypeptide(L)'
;MKENKERYEVIMAGSGGQGLVVSGIMLAEAAILEGKNVVQTVSYGIATRGGFSMAEVIIDREEIIFQQVQNADVVLALTEEAMEKFQALLARGTATVYDTTLLRPRQGEHLYGQPFTDMASRMGHVGMANIIALGYIAKMLGMVKTESLAEVIRKRFSGAVLDANLKALQAGGELAVG
;
A
#
# COMPACT_ATOMS: atom_id res chain seq x y z
N MET A 1 6.79 23.12 -4.34
CA MET A 1 5.38 22.97 -3.88
C MET A 1 4.82 21.75 -4.60
N LYS A 2 4.51 20.65 -3.88
CA LYS A 2 3.72 19.57 -4.50
C LYS A 2 2.34 20.18 -4.78
N GLU A 3 1.94 20.22 -6.04
CA GLU A 3 0.55 20.52 -6.40
C GLU A 3 -0.34 19.65 -5.53
N ASN A 4 -1.41 20.24 -5.01
CA ASN A 4 -2.36 19.55 -4.13
C ASN A 4 -3.14 18.59 -5.03
N LYS A 5 -2.56 17.42 -5.30
CA LYS A 5 -3.18 16.40 -6.14
C LYS A 5 -4.47 15.95 -5.44
N GLU A 6 -5.57 15.97 -6.15
CA GLU A 6 -6.88 15.68 -5.58
C GLU A 6 -7.26 14.21 -5.73
N ARG A 7 -6.80 13.56 -6.82
CA ARG A 7 -7.05 12.16 -7.13
C ARG A 7 -5.79 11.32 -7.02
N TYR A 8 -5.89 10.18 -6.33
CA TYR A 8 -4.83 9.17 -6.20
C TYR A 8 -5.36 7.80 -6.61
N GLU A 9 -4.56 7.05 -7.34
CA GLU A 9 -4.85 5.70 -7.78
C GLU A 9 -3.72 4.76 -7.32
N VAL A 10 -4.06 3.76 -6.51
CA VAL A 10 -3.12 2.86 -5.85
C VAL A 10 -3.41 1.43 -6.23
N ILE A 11 -2.39 0.68 -6.63
CA ILE A 11 -2.44 -0.76 -6.84
C ILE A 11 -1.57 -1.43 -5.78
N MET A 12 -2.11 -2.41 -5.07
CA MET A 12 -1.38 -3.27 -4.15
C MET A 12 -1.51 -4.71 -4.62
N ALA A 13 -0.43 -5.32 -5.05
CA ALA A 13 -0.43 -6.62 -5.70
C ALA A 13 0.60 -7.57 -5.09
N GLY A 14 0.24 -8.84 -5.00
CA GLY A 14 1.07 -9.88 -4.42
C GLY A 14 0.35 -11.22 -4.35
N SER A 15 0.51 -11.95 -3.27
CA SER A 15 -0.16 -13.23 -3.03
C SER A 15 -1.18 -13.15 -1.90
N GLY A 16 -2.13 -14.07 -1.93
CA GLY A 16 -3.09 -14.25 -0.84
C GLY A 16 -2.37 -14.50 0.49
N GLY A 17 -2.84 -13.85 1.55
CA GLY A 17 -2.23 -13.90 2.89
C GLY A 17 -1.26 -12.76 3.21
N GLN A 18 -0.83 -11.93 2.24
CA GLN A 18 0.04 -10.78 2.48
C GLN A 18 -0.70 -9.54 3.01
N GLY A 19 -2.02 -9.62 3.24
CA GLY A 19 -2.80 -8.54 3.85
C GLY A 19 -3.10 -7.35 2.95
N LEU A 20 -2.95 -7.49 1.63
CA LEU A 20 -3.12 -6.39 0.66
C LEU A 20 -4.54 -5.83 0.64
N VAL A 21 -5.55 -6.70 0.71
CA VAL A 21 -6.97 -6.30 0.78
C VAL A 21 -7.25 -5.49 2.05
N VAL A 22 -6.70 -5.93 3.18
CA VAL A 22 -6.84 -5.25 4.47
C VAL A 22 -6.16 -3.88 4.42
N SER A 23 -4.97 -3.78 3.82
CA SER A 23 -4.29 -2.50 3.61
C SER A 23 -5.10 -1.55 2.72
N GLY A 24 -5.72 -2.07 1.67
CA GLY A 24 -6.63 -1.29 0.82
C GLY A 24 -7.84 -0.76 1.58
N ILE A 25 -8.47 -1.61 2.42
CA ILE A 25 -9.59 -1.19 3.28
C ILE A 25 -9.14 -0.08 4.24
N MET A 26 -8.01 -0.25 4.92
CA MET A 26 -7.51 0.75 5.86
C MET A 26 -7.18 2.08 5.19
N LEU A 27 -6.63 2.03 3.98
CA LEU A 27 -6.38 3.23 3.18
C LEU A 27 -7.69 3.94 2.80
N ALA A 28 -8.68 3.17 2.36
CA ALA A 28 -10.01 3.67 2.01
C ALA A 28 -10.71 4.31 3.23
N GLU A 29 -10.71 3.64 4.38
CA GLU A 29 -11.29 4.16 5.61
C GLU A 29 -10.60 5.46 6.08
N ALA A 30 -9.26 5.54 5.97
CA ALA A 30 -8.51 6.75 6.30
C ALA A 30 -8.87 7.93 5.38
N ALA A 31 -9.06 7.68 4.09
CA ALA A 31 -9.47 8.70 3.13
C ALA A 31 -10.92 9.19 3.41
N ILE A 32 -11.82 8.29 3.79
CA ILE A 32 -13.19 8.62 4.20
C ILE A 32 -13.19 9.51 5.45
N LEU A 33 -12.33 9.23 6.44
CA LEU A 33 -12.19 10.09 7.62
C LEU A 33 -11.75 11.51 7.27
N GLU A 34 -11.08 11.69 6.13
CA GLU A 34 -10.67 13.00 5.61
C GLU A 34 -11.73 13.64 4.68
N GLY A 35 -12.91 13.04 4.57
CA GLY A 35 -13.99 13.55 3.72
C GLY A 35 -13.79 13.34 2.23
N LYS A 36 -12.95 12.38 1.83
CA LYS A 36 -12.70 12.04 0.44
C LYS A 36 -13.62 10.92 -0.03
N ASN A 37 -13.90 10.89 -1.33
CA ASN A 37 -14.57 9.77 -2.00
C ASN A 37 -13.56 8.65 -2.28
N VAL A 38 -13.99 7.41 -2.17
CA VAL A 38 -13.13 6.23 -2.34
C VAL A 38 -13.86 5.13 -3.07
N VAL A 39 -13.16 4.47 -3.96
CA VAL A 39 -13.56 3.16 -4.51
C VAL A 39 -12.42 2.18 -4.26
N GLN A 40 -12.78 1.00 -3.73
CA GLN A 40 -11.86 -0.12 -3.63
C GLN A 40 -12.40 -1.29 -4.43
N THR A 41 -11.54 -1.88 -5.24
CA THR A 41 -11.81 -3.15 -5.95
C THR A 41 -10.77 -4.20 -5.55
N VAL A 42 -11.16 -5.46 -5.63
CA VAL A 42 -10.32 -6.60 -5.27
C VAL A 42 -10.36 -7.63 -6.39
N SER A 43 -9.20 -8.13 -6.77
CA SER A 43 -9.08 -9.22 -7.73
C SER A 43 -8.25 -10.36 -7.14
N TYR A 44 -8.69 -11.58 -7.41
CA TYR A 44 -7.99 -12.81 -7.00
C TYR A 44 -7.63 -13.64 -8.22
N GLY A 45 -6.48 -14.33 -8.15
CA GLY A 45 -6.14 -15.36 -9.12
C GLY A 45 -6.98 -16.63 -8.92
N ILE A 46 -6.89 -17.56 -9.87
CA ILE A 46 -7.68 -18.81 -9.92
C ILE A 46 -7.28 -19.78 -8.78
N ALA A 47 -6.07 -19.65 -8.21
CA ALA A 47 -5.59 -20.53 -7.16
C ALA A 47 -6.35 -20.30 -5.84
N THR A 48 -6.84 -21.38 -5.23
CA THR A 48 -7.66 -21.34 -4.00
C THR A 48 -6.87 -20.94 -2.73
N ARG A 49 -5.53 -21.03 -2.74
CA ARG A 49 -4.64 -20.61 -1.64
C ARG A 49 -3.32 -20.07 -2.19
N GLY A 50 -2.87 -18.94 -1.65
CA GLY A 50 -1.55 -18.35 -1.97
C GLY A 50 -1.42 -17.84 -3.41
N GLY A 51 -2.50 -17.82 -4.20
CA GLY A 51 -2.52 -17.29 -5.56
C GLY A 51 -2.45 -15.77 -5.59
N PHE A 52 -2.33 -15.21 -6.79
CA PHE A 52 -2.31 -13.76 -7.00
C PHE A 52 -3.48 -13.06 -6.31
N SER A 53 -3.19 -11.99 -5.62
CA SER A 53 -4.19 -11.14 -4.95
C SER A 53 -3.84 -9.68 -5.21
N MET A 54 -4.84 -8.89 -5.49
CA MET A 54 -4.68 -7.47 -5.78
C MET A 54 -5.82 -6.67 -5.17
N ALA A 55 -5.48 -5.52 -4.59
CA ALA A 55 -6.42 -4.48 -4.19
C ALA A 55 -6.08 -3.20 -4.95
N GLU A 56 -7.10 -2.57 -5.52
CA GLU A 56 -7.00 -1.26 -6.15
C GLU A 56 -7.79 -0.26 -5.31
N VAL A 57 -7.23 0.92 -5.08
CA VAL A 57 -7.89 1.99 -4.33
C VAL A 57 -7.79 3.28 -5.12
N ILE A 58 -8.93 3.89 -5.37
CA ILE A 58 -9.05 5.22 -5.96
C ILE A 58 -9.54 6.16 -4.86
N ILE A 59 -8.82 7.24 -4.64
CA ILE A 59 -9.17 8.30 -3.68
C ILE A 59 -9.33 9.59 -4.47
N ASP A 60 -10.44 10.30 -4.29
CA ASP A 60 -10.70 11.57 -4.97
C ASP A 60 -11.49 12.53 -4.06
N ARG A 61 -11.34 13.82 -4.26
CA ARG A 61 -12.23 14.81 -3.64
C ARG A 61 -13.56 14.90 -4.35
N GLU A 62 -13.55 14.67 -5.66
CA GLU A 62 -14.74 14.69 -6.49
C GLU A 62 -15.38 13.29 -6.56
N GLU A 63 -16.58 13.21 -7.11
CA GLU A 63 -17.27 11.94 -7.33
C GLU A 63 -16.48 11.04 -8.29
N ILE A 64 -16.30 9.77 -7.90
CA ILE A 64 -15.58 8.77 -8.70
C ILE A 64 -16.56 8.07 -9.64
N ILE A 65 -16.64 8.54 -10.87
CA ILE A 65 -17.50 7.95 -11.91
C ILE A 65 -16.90 6.65 -12.45
N PHE A 66 -15.58 6.65 -12.69
CA PHE A 66 -14.85 5.49 -13.20
C PHE A 66 -14.20 4.71 -12.04
N GLN A 67 -14.68 3.49 -11.81
CA GLN A 67 -14.33 2.68 -10.65
C GLN A 67 -13.11 1.75 -10.87
N GLN A 68 -12.38 1.93 -11.95
CA GLN A 68 -11.15 1.18 -12.26
C GLN A 68 -9.94 2.12 -12.29
N VAL A 69 -8.82 1.65 -11.78
CA VAL A 69 -7.54 2.36 -11.88
C VAL A 69 -7.15 2.51 -13.33
N GLN A 70 -6.91 3.75 -13.75
CA GLN A 70 -6.50 4.10 -15.11
C GLN A 70 -5.05 4.58 -15.17
N ASN A 71 -4.65 5.39 -14.20
CA ASN A 71 -3.34 6.01 -14.11
C ASN A 71 -2.79 5.86 -12.69
N ALA A 72 -2.30 4.66 -12.38
CA ALA A 72 -1.77 4.38 -11.06
C ALA A 72 -0.62 5.34 -10.67
N ASP A 73 -0.71 5.92 -9.49
CA ASP A 73 0.34 6.73 -8.88
C ASP A 73 1.44 5.88 -8.27
N VAL A 74 1.02 4.74 -7.73
CA VAL A 74 1.93 3.77 -7.14
C VAL A 74 1.41 2.35 -7.33
N VAL A 75 2.33 1.45 -7.57
CA VAL A 75 2.15 0.01 -7.47
C VAL A 75 2.98 -0.50 -6.30
N LEU A 76 2.35 -1.11 -5.31
CA LEU A 76 3.01 -1.93 -4.30
C LEU A 76 3.04 -3.37 -4.80
N ALA A 77 4.22 -3.90 -5.13
CA ALA A 77 4.41 -5.25 -5.64
C ALA A 77 5.17 -6.11 -4.63
N LEU A 78 4.53 -7.15 -4.09
CA LEU A 78 5.09 -8.03 -3.07
C LEU A 78 5.46 -9.43 -3.60
N THR A 79 5.34 -9.66 -4.92
CA THR A 79 5.76 -10.91 -5.59
C THR A 79 6.35 -10.63 -6.97
N GLU A 80 7.15 -11.56 -7.49
CA GLU A 80 7.69 -11.45 -8.86
C GLU A 80 6.55 -11.38 -9.89
N GLU A 81 5.48 -12.16 -9.72
CA GLU A 81 4.29 -12.11 -10.58
C GLU A 81 3.67 -10.70 -10.61
N ALA A 82 3.58 -10.02 -9.45
CA ALA A 82 3.09 -8.65 -9.39
C ALA A 82 4.03 -7.68 -10.11
N MET A 83 5.34 -7.83 -9.96
CA MET A 83 6.33 -6.99 -10.66
C MET A 83 6.23 -7.15 -12.18
N GLU A 84 6.09 -8.38 -12.66
CA GLU A 84 5.95 -8.69 -14.09
C GLU A 84 4.65 -8.13 -14.65
N LYS A 85 3.54 -8.34 -13.94
CA LYS A 85 2.21 -7.88 -14.36
C LYS A 85 2.14 -6.37 -14.56
N PHE A 86 2.82 -5.59 -13.71
CA PHE A 86 2.80 -4.13 -13.76
C PHE A 86 4.03 -3.50 -14.40
N GLN A 87 4.88 -4.28 -15.05
CA GLN A 87 6.09 -3.79 -15.73
C GLN A 87 5.81 -2.66 -16.72
N ALA A 88 4.69 -2.71 -17.42
CA ALA A 88 4.30 -1.66 -18.37
C ALA A 88 3.98 -0.31 -17.69
N LEU A 89 3.46 -0.31 -16.47
CA LEU A 89 3.22 0.90 -15.68
C LEU A 89 4.54 1.50 -15.21
N LEU A 90 5.46 0.68 -14.72
CA LEU A 90 6.81 1.11 -14.37
C LEU A 90 7.52 1.76 -15.56
N ALA A 91 7.44 1.17 -16.75
CA ALA A 91 8.03 1.71 -17.98
C ALA A 91 7.43 3.08 -18.39
N ARG A 92 6.24 3.42 -17.89
CA ARG A 92 5.59 4.74 -18.07
C ARG A 92 5.89 5.73 -16.96
N GLY A 93 6.72 5.35 -15.98
CA GLY A 93 7.12 6.22 -14.87
C GLY A 93 6.25 6.12 -13.62
N THR A 94 5.36 5.12 -13.53
CA THR A 94 4.60 4.85 -12.30
C THR A 94 5.56 4.41 -11.18
N ALA A 95 5.46 5.03 -10.01
CA ALA A 95 6.24 4.63 -8.85
C ALA A 95 5.93 3.17 -8.48
N THR A 96 6.94 2.33 -8.40
CA THR A 96 6.79 0.92 -8.02
C THR A 96 7.56 0.66 -6.74
N VAL A 97 6.83 0.40 -5.67
CA VAL A 97 7.36 0.05 -4.35
C VAL A 97 7.37 -1.46 -4.22
N TYR A 98 8.46 -2.04 -3.74
CA TYR A 98 8.58 -3.48 -3.60
C TYR A 98 9.36 -3.89 -2.35
N ASP A 99 9.17 -5.12 -1.88
CA ASP A 99 9.84 -5.68 -0.72
C ASP A 99 11.16 -6.35 -1.10
N THR A 100 12.28 -5.77 -0.69
CA THR A 100 13.63 -6.31 -0.96
C THR A 100 13.96 -7.56 -0.16
N THR A 101 13.17 -7.92 0.85
CA THR A 101 13.30 -9.19 1.57
C THR A 101 12.77 -10.35 0.74
N LEU A 102 11.69 -10.10 -0.02
CA LEU A 102 11.00 -11.13 -0.81
C LEU A 102 11.45 -11.17 -2.26
N LEU A 103 11.87 -10.04 -2.82
CA LEU A 103 12.24 -9.88 -4.22
C LEU A 103 13.71 -9.45 -4.34
N ARG A 104 14.33 -9.82 -5.45
CA ARG A 104 15.72 -9.41 -5.73
C ARG A 104 15.79 -7.88 -5.86
N PRO A 105 16.81 -7.23 -5.28
CA PRO A 105 17.03 -5.80 -5.46
C PRO A 105 17.14 -5.45 -6.96
N ARG A 106 16.44 -4.37 -7.36
CA ARG A 106 16.40 -3.88 -8.73
C ARG A 106 16.83 -2.43 -8.75
N GLN A 107 17.46 -2.00 -9.84
CA GLN A 107 17.85 -0.60 -10.06
C GLN A 107 17.01 -0.03 -11.20
N GLY A 108 16.61 1.21 -11.06
CA GLY A 108 15.83 1.94 -12.06
C GLY A 108 15.16 3.17 -11.47
N GLU A 109 14.83 4.11 -12.32
CA GLU A 109 13.98 5.23 -11.94
C GLU A 109 12.61 4.71 -11.53
N HIS A 110 11.98 5.37 -10.57
CA HIS A 110 10.65 5.02 -10.04
C HIS A 110 10.54 3.65 -9.35
N LEU A 111 11.67 2.98 -9.06
CA LEU A 111 11.74 1.75 -8.26
C LEU A 111 12.18 2.07 -6.83
N TYR A 112 11.35 1.69 -5.87
CA TYR A 112 11.55 1.97 -4.44
C TYR A 112 11.54 0.66 -3.65
N GLY A 113 12.70 0.04 -3.51
CA GLY A 113 12.88 -1.19 -2.74
C GLY A 113 13.06 -0.91 -1.26
N GLN A 114 12.25 -1.54 -0.40
CA GLN A 114 12.35 -1.43 1.05
C GLN A 114 12.20 -2.81 1.71
N PRO A 115 12.89 -3.10 2.82
CA PRO A 115 12.90 -4.42 3.46
C PRO A 115 11.71 -4.60 4.42
N PHE A 116 10.47 -4.46 3.94
CA PHE A 116 9.27 -4.47 4.78
C PHE A 116 9.12 -5.74 5.61
N THR A 117 9.32 -6.92 5.01
CA THR A 117 9.19 -8.21 5.70
C THR A 117 10.29 -8.42 6.74
N ASP A 118 11.54 -8.03 6.47
CA ASP A 118 12.62 -8.10 7.44
C ASP A 118 12.34 -7.17 8.63
N MET A 119 11.90 -5.94 8.37
CA MET A 119 11.52 -5.00 9.42
C MET A 119 10.38 -5.55 10.28
N ALA A 120 9.33 -6.08 9.68
CA ALA A 120 8.21 -6.68 10.39
C ALA A 120 8.66 -7.87 11.24
N SER A 121 9.56 -8.71 10.71
CA SER A 121 10.16 -9.83 11.45
C SER A 121 10.92 -9.36 12.70
N ARG A 122 11.74 -8.33 12.56
CA ARG A 122 12.46 -7.71 13.69
C ARG A 122 11.54 -7.07 14.73
N MET A 123 10.37 -6.62 14.32
CA MET A 123 9.32 -6.09 15.21
C MET A 123 8.49 -7.20 15.87
N GLY A 124 8.73 -8.47 15.51
CA GLY A 124 8.14 -9.66 16.13
C GLY A 124 7.05 -10.38 15.33
N HIS A 125 6.57 -9.82 14.21
CA HIS A 125 5.54 -10.48 13.41
C HIS A 125 5.54 -10.05 11.95
N VAL A 126 5.89 -10.98 11.04
CA VAL A 126 5.96 -10.73 9.60
C VAL A 126 4.66 -10.20 8.97
N GLY A 127 3.51 -10.51 9.58
CA GLY A 127 2.20 -10.01 9.13
C GLY A 127 2.04 -8.49 9.21
N MET A 128 2.96 -7.77 9.85
CA MET A 128 2.96 -6.30 9.88
C MET A 128 3.63 -5.66 8.66
N ALA A 129 4.23 -6.45 7.76
CA ALA A 129 4.91 -5.93 6.57
C ALA A 129 3.97 -5.08 5.69
N ASN A 130 2.70 -5.47 5.57
CA ASN A 130 1.69 -4.72 4.84
C ASN A 130 1.39 -3.34 5.48
N ILE A 131 1.42 -3.24 6.81
CA ILE A 131 1.21 -1.97 7.53
C ILE A 131 2.41 -1.04 7.37
N ILE A 132 3.63 -1.59 7.41
CA ILE A 132 4.86 -0.82 7.13
C ILE A 132 4.81 -0.28 5.70
N ALA A 133 4.49 -1.14 4.72
CA ALA A 133 4.38 -0.73 3.33
C ALA A 133 3.26 0.31 3.11
N LEU A 134 2.10 0.16 3.79
CA LEU A 134 1.01 1.14 3.75
C LEU A 134 1.47 2.50 4.30
N GLY A 135 2.16 2.53 5.44
CA GLY A 135 2.73 3.76 6.01
C GLY A 135 3.71 4.43 5.06
N TYR A 136 4.57 3.63 4.42
CA TYR A 136 5.53 4.11 3.42
C TYR A 136 4.85 4.78 2.23
N ILE A 137 3.93 4.09 1.53
CA ILE A 137 3.28 4.63 0.33
C ILE A 137 2.37 5.83 0.65
N ALA A 138 1.67 5.79 1.78
CA ALA A 138 0.82 6.91 2.21
C ALA A 138 1.64 8.17 2.46
N LYS A 139 2.78 8.05 3.12
CA LYS A 139 3.69 9.18 3.39
C LYS A 139 4.39 9.66 2.12
N MET A 140 4.85 8.75 1.27
CA MET A 140 5.54 9.06 0.01
C MET A 140 4.65 9.92 -0.91
N LEU A 141 3.38 9.57 -1.04
CA LEU A 141 2.43 10.27 -1.91
C LEU A 141 1.71 11.43 -1.21
N GLY A 142 1.56 11.40 0.11
CA GLY A 142 0.76 12.37 0.86
C GLY A 142 -0.74 12.26 0.60
N MET A 143 -1.22 11.09 0.19
CA MET A 143 -2.62 10.85 -0.19
C MET A 143 -3.60 10.85 0.99
N VAL A 144 -3.15 10.45 2.17
CA VAL A 144 -3.85 10.54 3.46
C VAL A 144 -2.85 10.87 4.56
N LYS A 145 -3.35 11.43 5.65
CA LYS A 145 -2.52 11.72 6.83
C LYS A 145 -2.21 10.43 7.59
N THR A 146 -1.02 10.35 8.16
CA THR A 146 -0.61 9.23 9.03
C THR A 146 -1.55 9.08 10.22
N GLU A 147 -2.05 10.21 10.76
CA GLU A 147 -2.99 10.25 11.88
C GLU A 147 -4.33 9.59 11.53
N SER A 148 -4.82 9.76 10.30
CA SER A 148 -6.05 9.12 9.83
C SER A 148 -5.90 7.60 9.72
N LEU A 149 -4.75 7.12 9.22
CA LEU A 149 -4.42 5.70 9.24
C LEU A 149 -4.28 5.15 10.65
N ALA A 150 -3.62 5.89 11.55
CA ALA A 150 -3.49 5.50 12.95
C ALA A 150 -4.87 5.39 13.65
N GLU A 151 -5.82 6.27 13.32
CA GLU A 151 -7.18 6.18 13.83
C GLU A 151 -7.90 4.93 13.34
N VAL A 152 -7.77 4.58 12.06
CA VAL A 152 -8.32 3.33 11.50
C VAL A 152 -7.72 2.11 12.21
N ILE A 153 -6.40 2.10 12.44
CA ILE A 153 -5.72 1.02 13.17
C ILE A 153 -6.26 0.91 14.60
N ARG A 154 -6.48 2.03 15.31
CA ARG A 154 -7.06 2.02 16.67
C ARG A 154 -8.49 1.46 16.72
N LYS A 155 -9.28 1.68 15.68
CA LYS A 155 -10.63 1.12 15.58
C LYS A 155 -10.63 -0.39 15.30
N ARG A 156 -9.58 -0.90 14.67
CA ARG A 156 -9.49 -2.29 14.18
C ARG A 156 -8.78 -3.23 15.16
N PHE A 157 -7.83 -2.74 15.91
CA PHE A 157 -6.96 -3.53 16.77
C PHE A 157 -7.01 -3.02 18.22
N SER A 158 -6.62 -3.89 19.18
CA SER A 158 -6.54 -3.57 20.60
C SER A 158 -5.30 -4.19 21.24
N GLY A 159 -4.94 -3.72 22.45
CA GLY A 159 -3.84 -4.24 23.25
C GLY A 159 -2.50 -4.22 22.51
N ALA A 160 -1.67 -5.23 22.75
CA ALA A 160 -0.33 -5.33 22.17
C ALA A 160 -0.31 -5.35 20.62
N VAL A 161 -1.37 -5.88 19.99
CA VAL A 161 -1.51 -5.89 18.52
C VAL A 161 -1.70 -4.46 17.99
N LEU A 162 -2.48 -3.64 18.69
CA LEU A 162 -2.64 -2.23 18.34
C LEU A 162 -1.29 -1.51 18.41
N ASP A 163 -0.56 -1.64 19.52
CA ASP A 163 0.72 -0.97 19.70
C ASP A 163 1.74 -1.37 18.64
N ALA A 164 1.78 -2.66 18.29
CA ALA A 164 2.66 -3.18 17.25
C ALA A 164 2.32 -2.59 15.87
N ASN A 165 1.03 -2.52 15.50
CA ASN A 165 0.61 -1.98 14.21
C ASN A 165 0.81 -0.46 14.12
N LEU A 166 0.65 0.29 15.21
CA LEU A 166 0.98 1.73 15.23
C LEU A 166 2.48 1.97 15.03
N LYS A 167 3.34 1.17 15.67
CA LYS A 167 4.79 1.22 15.45
C LYS A 167 5.16 0.85 14.01
N ALA A 168 4.51 -0.15 13.43
CA ALA A 168 4.70 -0.55 12.04
C ALA A 168 4.34 0.57 11.06
N LEU A 169 3.19 1.22 11.27
CA LEU A 169 2.77 2.37 10.48
C LEU A 169 3.80 3.52 10.55
N GLN A 170 4.26 3.85 11.74
CA GLN A 170 5.26 4.88 11.96
C GLN A 170 6.58 4.54 11.25
N ALA A 171 7.08 3.31 11.43
CA ALA A 171 8.32 2.84 10.79
C ALA A 171 8.26 2.96 9.25
N GLY A 172 7.11 2.61 8.64
CA GLY A 172 6.89 2.81 7.21
C GLY A 172 6.94 4.28 6.79
N GLY A 173 6.32 5.17 7.56
CA GLY A 173 6.35 6.61 7.31
C GLY A 173 7.76 7.21 7.43
N GLU A 174 8.57 6.74 8.37
CA GLU A 174 9.96 7.18 8.57
C GLU A 174 10.85 6.79 7.39
N LEU A 175 10.68 5.59 6.82
CA LEU A 175 11.40 5.17 5.62
C LEU A 175 11.13 6.07 4.40
N ALA A 176 9.97 6.68 4.30
CA ALA A 176 9.59 7.49 3.14
C ALA A 176 10.21 8.90 3.16
N VAL A 177 10.80 9.34 4.28
CA VAL A 177 11.42 10.67 4.44
C VAL A 177 12.95 10.61 4.53
N GLY A 178 13.54 9.41 4.59
CA GLY A 178 14.99 9.17 4.55
C GLY A 178 15.46 8.98 3.14
#